data_db166409595c996486968ea7aa69376f
#
_entry.id   db166409595c996486968ea7aa69376f
#
_cell.length_a   1.000
_cell.length_b   1.000
_cell.length_c   1.000
_cell.angle_alpha   90.00
_cell.angle_beta   90.00
_cell.angle_gamma   90.00
#
_symmetry.space_group_name_H-M   'P 1'
#
loop_
_entity.id
_entity.type
_entity.pdbx_description
1 polymer ?
#
loop_
_entity_poly.entity_id
_entity_poly.type
_entity_poly.pdbx_seq_one_letter_code
_entity_poly.pdbx_strand_id
1 'polypeptide(L)'
;KRIWLLADEVYARLIFDRPHAPSFLEIASPEDPVIAFNSFSKSWSMTGWRLGWLTAPPSMGEIFEKLNEYNISGPTTFVQHAAIVAIRDGEDFVRETVEGYRRGRDLVYQRLSGMKRVHLAFPEAAFYAFFRVDGVDDSLALARRILDQTGVGLAPGAAFGQSGEGYLRLCFAATPDTLSDAMDRLEPELN
;
A
#
# COMPACT_ATOMS: atom_id res chain seq x y z
N LYS A 1 -22.47 12.77 -18.72
CA LYS A 1 -22.71 11.69 -17.75
C LYS A 1 -22.03 12.10 -16.45
N ARG A 2 -22.74 12.06 -15.33
CA ARG A 2 -22.14 12.25 -14.01
C ARG A 2 -21.51 10.94 -13.58
N ILE A 3 -20.17 10.89 -13.45
CA ILE A 3 -19.42 9.70 -13.02
C ILE A 3 -18.89 9.99 -11.62
N TRP A 4 -19.11 9.06 -10.69
CA TRP A 4 -18.50 9.12 -9.37
C TRP A 4 -17.04 8.67 -9.43
N LEU A 5 -16.18 9.43 -8.76
CA LEU A 5 -14.80 9.10 -8.55
C LEU A 5 -14.62 8.57 -7.12
N LEU A 6 -14.11 7.35 -7.01
CA LEU A 6 -13.71 6.74 -5.73
C LEU A 6 -12.19 6.74 -5.67
N ALA A 7 -11.61 7.59 -4.81
CA ALA A 7 -10.17 7.73 -4.65
C ALA A 7 -9.71 7.00 -3.40
N ASP A 8 -8.98 5.89 -3.58
CA ASP A 8 -8.34 5.20 -2.46
C ASP A 8 -6.97 5.85 -2.18
N GLU A 9 -6.93 6.67 -1.14
CA GLU A 9 -5.76 7.47 -0.76
C GLU A 9 -5.07 6.95 0.50
N VAL A 10 -5.24 5.66 0.82
CA VAL A 10 -4.69 5.06 2.06
C VAL A 10 -3.16 5.12 2.16
N TYR A 11 -2.46 5.29 1.03
CA TYR A 11 -1.00 5.44 0.96
C TYR A 11 -0.55 6.91 0.78
N ALA A 12 -1.44 7.89 0.85
CA ALA A 12 -1.12 9.28 0.51
C ALA A 12 0.08 9.85 1.25
N ARG A 13 0.38 9.38 2.46
CA ARG A 13 1.53 9.83 3.26
C ARG A 13 2.77 8.94 3.14
N LEU A 14 2.66 7.80 2.49
CA LEU A 14 3.79 6.89 2.25
C LEU A 14 4.40 7.13 0.88
N ILE A 15 4.95 8.32 0.69
CA ILE A 15 5.60 8.78 -0.54
C ILE A 15 7.01 9.28 -0.22
N PHE A 16 7.95 9.14 -1.17
CA PHE A 16 9.35 9.28 -0.85
C PHE A 16 9.97 10.62 -1.29
N ASP A 17 9.37 11.33 -2.22
CA ASP A 17 9.94 12.55 -2.84
C ASP A 17 9.21 13.84 -2.46
N ARG A 18 8.08 13.74 -1.78
CA ARG A 18 7.26 14.88 -1.37
C ARG A 18 6.47 14.56 -0.08
N PRO A 19 5.84 15.56 0.56
CA PRO A 19 5.13 15.35 1.84
C PRO A 19 3.92 14.43 1.77
N HIS A 20 3.17 14.47 0.65
CA HIS A 20 2.00 13.63 0.40
C HIS A 20 1.78 13.43 -1.09
N ALA A 21 1.09 12.36 -1.45
CA ALA A 21 0.64 12.13 -2.82
C ALA A 21 -0.43 13.17 -3.21
N PRO A 22 -0.54 13.54 -4.50
CA PRO A 22 -1.64 14.38 -4.97
C PRO A 22 -3.01 13.77 -4.63
N SER A 23 -3.94 14.59 -4.18
CA SER A 23 -5.31 14.18 -3.87
C SER A 23 -6.30 14.79 -4.85
N PHE A 24 -7.33 14.04 -5.22
CA PHE A 24 -8.45 14.61 -5.97
C PHE A 24 -9.19 15.71 -5.20
N LEU A 25 -9.11 15.70 -3.87
CA LEU A 25 -9.69 16.75 -3.03
C LEU A 25 -9.02 18.13 -3.20
N GLU A 26 -7.80 18.17 -3.74
CA GLU A 26 -7.09 19.43 -4.01
C GLU A 26 -7.71 20.22 -5.18
N ILE A 27 -8.41 19.52 -6.07
CA ILE A 27 -9.00 20.11 -7.29
C ILE A 27 -10.52 19.99 -7.34
N ALA A 28 -11.13 19.18 -6.48
CA ALA A 28 -12.58 18.99 -6.42
C ALA A 28 -13.27 20.11 -5.64
N SER A 29 -14.44 20.51 -6.10
CA SER A 29 -15.37 21.31 -5.30
C SER A 29 -16.13 20.43 -4.31
N PRO A 30 -16.64 20.97 -3.18
CA PRO A 30 -17.34 20.16 -2.17
C PRO A 30 -18.55 19.36 -2.69
N GLU A 31 -19.16 19.81 -3.79
CA GLU A 31 -20.34 19.15 -4.39
C GLU A 31 -19.98 18.22 -5.55
N ASP A 32 -18.71 18.09 -5.90
CA ASP A 32 -18.29 17.19 -6.95
C ASP A 32 -18.48 15.74 -6.52
N PRO A 33 -18.79 14.82 -7.46
CA PRO A 33 -19.02 13.41 -7.15
C PRO A 33 -17.71 12.66 -6.87
N VAL A 34 -16.98 13.11 -5.84
CA VAL A 34 -15.71 12.53 -5.38
C VAL A 34 -15.86 11.98 -3.97
N ILE A 35 -15.41 10.77 -3.76
CA ILE A 35 -15.28 10.14 -2.42
C ILE A 35 -13.84 9.69 -2.25
N ALA A 36 -13.13 10.31 -1.32
CA ALA A 36 -11.76 9.91 -0.97
C ALA A 36 -11.76 9.07 0.30
N PHE A 37 -11.05 7.94 0.25
CA PHE A 37 -10.89 7.01 1.38
C PHE A 37 -9.50 7.14 1.97
N ASN A 38 -9.42 7.20 3.28
CA ASN A 38 -8.18 7.25 4.03
C ASN A 38 -8.20 6.28 5.21
N SER A 39 -7.03 5.93 5.73
CA SER A 39 -6.92 4.94 6.79
C SER A 39 -5.74 5.22 7.71
N PHE A 40 -5.90 4.90 9.00
CA PHE A 40 -4.82 4.87 9.97
C PHE A 40 -3.89 3.66 9.80
N SER A 41 -4.34 2.65 9.04
CA SER A 41 -3.65 1.36 8.91
C SER A 41 -2.23 1.47 8.36
N LYS A 42 -1.98 2.37 7.41
CA LYS A 42 -0.71 2.42 6.68
C LYS A 42 0.24 3.47 7.25
N SER A 43 -0.15 4.73 7.24
CA SER A 43 0.71 5.84 7.68
C SER A 43 1.08 5.77 9.15
N TRP A 44 0.18 5.32 10.01
CA TRP A 44 0.40 5.20 11.45
C TRP A 44 0.60 3.76 11.93
N SER A 45 0.79 2.79 11.01
CA SER A 45 0.96 1.36 11.32
C SER A 45 -0.15 0.78 12.21
N MET A 46 -1.37 1.33 12.12
CA MET A 46 -2.52 0.98 12.96
C MET A 46 -3.45 -0.05 12.26
N THR A 47 -2.89 -1.07 11.64
CA THR A 47 -3.68 -2.06 10.87
C THR A 47 -4.70 -2.80 11.74
N GLY A 48 -4.35 -3.17 12.96
CA GLY A 48 -5.19 -3.89 13.92
C GLY A 48 -6.29 -3.04 14.56
N TRP A 49 -6.21 -1.70 14.47
CA TRP A 49 -7.18 -0.78 15.07
C TRP A 49 -8.46 -0.62 14.27
N ARG A 50 -8.46 -1.05 13.00
CA ARG A 50 -9.61 -1.05 12.09
C ARG A 50 -10.31 0.32 11.99
N LEU A 51 -9.55 1.38 11.80
CA LEU A 51 -10.05 2.76 11.69
C LEU A 51 -9.59 3.43 10.40
N GLY A 52 -10.50 4.18 9.80
CA GLY A 52 -10.29 5.03 8.64
C GLY A 52 -11.38 6.08 8.56
N TRP A 53 -11.34 6.89 7.54
CA TRP A 53 -12.38 7.88 7.25
C TRP A 53 -12.58 8.02 5.76
N LEU A 54 -13.71 8.62 5.39
CA LEU A 54 -13.97 9.05 4.04
C LEU A 54 -14.31 10.54 4.03
N THR A 55 -13.99 11.19 2.93
CA THR A 55 -14.41 12.56 2.60
C THR A 55 -15.30 12.48 1.36
N ALA A 56 -16.48 13.05 1.47
CA ALA A 56 -17.51 12.99 0.42
C ALA A 56 -18.32 14.28 0.37
N PRO A 57 -19.10 14.52 -0.69
CA PRO A 57 -20.01 15.66 -0.76
C PRO A 57 -20.97 15.68 0.44
N PRO A 58 -21.31 16.88 0.97
CA PRO A 58 -22.24 17.01 2.09
C PRO A 58 -23.59 16.33 1.87
N SER A 59 -24.07 16.29 0.63
CA SER A 59 -25.31 15.61 0.23
C SER A 59 -25.32 14.10 0.49
N MET A 60 -24.15 13.49 0.72
CA MET A 60 -24.01 12.06 1.04
C MET A 60 -23.99 11.77 2.55
N GLY A 61 -23.96 12.81 3.41
CA GLY A 61 -23.77 12.65 4.85
C GLY A 61 -24.78 11.72 5.51
N GLU A 62 -26.08 11.98 5.34
CA GLU A 62 -27.14 11.14 5.90
C GLU A 62 -27.10 9.67 5.41
N ILE A 63 -26.68 9.46 4.16
CA ILE A 63 -26.57 8.12 3.57
C ILE A 63 -25.45 7.36 4.25
N PHE A 64 -24.27 7.98 4.41
CA PHE A 64 -23.14 7.34 5.06
C PHE A 64 -23.35 7.12 6.57
N GLU A 65 -24.04 8.06 7.24
CA GLU A 65 -24.44 7.89 8.63
C GLU A 65 -25.29 6.62 8.82
N LYS A 66 -26.35 6.48 8.03
CA LYS A 66 -27.21 5.29 8.05
C LYS A 66 -26.46 4.01 7.71
N LEU A 67 -25.63 4.03 6.66
CA LEU A 67 -24.84 2.85 6.29
C LEU A 67 -23.87 2.44 7.40
N ASN A 68 -23.23 3.41 8.06
CA ASN A 68 -22.34 3.15 9.18
C ASN A 68 -23.09 2.57 10.38
N GLU A 69 -24.25 3.14 10.72
CA GLU A 69 -25.11 2.64 11.80
C GLU A 69 -25.52 1.18 11.58
N TYR A 70 -25.99 0.84 10.38
CA TYR A 70 -26.43 -0.54 10.08
C TYR A 70 -25.25 -1.52 9.92
N ASN A 71 -24.07 -1.06 9.56
CA ASN A 71 -22.92 -1.94 9.34
C ASN A 71 -22.16 -2.24 10.64
N ILE A 72 -21.76 -1.20 11.38
CA ILE A 72 -20.87 -1.32 12.56
C ILE A 72 -21.33 -0.46 13.76
N SER A 73 -22.40 0.30 13.66
CA SER A 73 -22.88 1.29 14.63
C SER A 73 -21.88 2.42 14.93
N GLY A 74 -20.64 2.32 14.48
CA GLY A 74 -19.56 3.27 14.65
C GLY A 74 -18.26 2.63 15.13
N PRO A 75 -17.13 3.30 14.94
CA PRO A 75 -15.84 2.83 15.44
C PRO A 75 -15.83 2.80 16.97
N THR A 76 -15.09 1.84 17.54
CA THR A 76 -14.93 1.73 19.01
C THR A 76 -14.37 3.02 19.60
N THR A 77 -14.95 3.52 20.68
CA THR A 77 -14.63 4.84 21.26
C THR A 77 -13.15 5.03 21.61
N PHE A 78 -12.50 4.03 22.24
CA PHE A 78 -11.09 4.15 22.58
C PHE A 78 -10.18 4.19 21.33
N VAL A 79 -10.59 3.57 20.22
CA VAL A 79 -9.87 3.64 18.95
C VAL A 79 -9.94 5.04 18.37
N GLN A 80 -11.08 5.73 18.50
CA GLN A 80 -11.22 7.12 18.08
C GLN A 80 -10.30 8.05 18.89
N HIS A 81 -10.19 7.85 20.19
CA HIS A 81 -9.23 8.60 21.01
C HIS A 81 -7.78 8.35 20.61
N ALA A 82 -7.42 7.10 20.30
CA ALA A 82 -6.09 6.78 19.78
C ALA A 82 -5.80 7.47 18.44
N ALA A 83 -6.80 7.56 17.55
CA ALA A 83 -6.68 8.27 16.28
C ALA A 83 -6.43 9.77 16.45
N ILE A 84 -7.06 10.42 17.45
CA ILE A 84 -6.81 11.82 17.77
C ILE A 84 -5.33 12.04 18.14
N VAL A 85 -4.77 11.15 18.95
CA VAL A 85 -3.34 11.18 19.31
C VAL A 85 -2.46 10.96 18.08
N ALA A 86 -2.80 9.96 17.24
CA ALA A 86 -2.06 9.67 16.02
C ALA A 86 -2.01 10.88 15.06
N ILE A 87 -3.12 11.59 14.87
CA ILE A 87 -3.15 12.78 14.02
C ILE A 87 -2.38 13.94 14.64
N ARG A 88 -2.55 14.18 15.94
CA ARG A 88 -2.00 15.35 16.61
C ARG A 88 -0.51 15.22 16.88
N ASP A 89 -0.07 14.03 17.31
CA ASP A 89 1.25 13.82 17.89
C ASP A 89 2.09 12.77 17.12
N GLY A 90 1.53 12.13 16.07
CA GLY A 90 2.16 11.00 15.36
C GLY A 90 2.99 11.38 14.12
N GLU A 91 3.27 12.67 13.88
CA GLU A 91 3.96 13.09 12.66
C GLU A 91 5.41 12.58 12.58
N ASP A 92 6.11 12.62 13.70
CA ASP A 92 7.49 12.13 13.78
C ASP A 92 7.56 10.63 13.49
N PHE A 93 6.61 9.87 14.03
CA PHE A 93 6.48 8.44 13.74
C PHE A 93 6.26 8.16 12.24
N VAL A 94 5.40 8.95 11.58
CA VAL A 94 5.15 8.80 10.13
C VAL A 94 6.43 9.06 9.35
N ARG A 95 7.19 10.13 9.68
CA ARG A 95 8.47 10.43 9.02
C ARG A 95 9.50 9.31 9.18
N GLU A 96 9.66 8.81 10.40
CA GLU A 96 10.58 7.70 10.69
C GLU A 96 10.19 6.44 9.93
N THR A 97 8.89 6.14 9.87
CA THR A 97 8.34 5.00 9.10
C THR A 97 8.61 5.13 7.61
N VAL A 98 8.36 6.29 7.02
CA VAL A 98 8.64 6.57 5.60
C VAL A 98 10.14 6.43 5.31
N GLU A 99 10.99 6.93 6.19
CA GLU A 99 12.45 6.79 6.04
C GLU A 99 12.90 5.33 6.17
N GLY A 100 12.28 4.55 7.05
CA GLY A 100 12.49 3.11 7.14
C GLY A 100 12.13 2.40 5.82
N TYR A 101 10.97 2.72 5.25
CA TYR A 101 10.54 2.16 3.97
C TYR A 101 11.41 2.63 2.80
N ARG A 102 11.92 3.86 2.82
CA ARG A 102 12.87 4.36 1.83
C ARG A 102 14.12 3.48 1.78
N ARG A 103 14.71 3.17 2.94
CA ARG A 103 15.87 2.27 3.01
C ARG A 103 15.54 0.86 2.50
N GLY A 104 14.38 0.32 2.88
CA GLY A 104 13.91 -0.97 2.38
C GLY A 104 13.71 -0.99 0.86
N ARG A 105 13.09 0.07 0.32
CA ARG A 105 12.93 0.27 -1.13
C ARG A 105 14.27 0.26 -1.86
N ASP A 106 15.21 1.06 -1.38
CA ASP A 106 16.51 1.25 -2.05
C ASP A 106 17.29 -0.06 -2.09
N LEU A 107 17.31 -0.81 -0.98
CA LEU A 107 17.91 -2.15 -0.92
C LEU A 107 17.24 -3.10 -1.92
N VAL A 108 15.92 -3.23 -1.87
CA VAL A 108 15.15 -4.15 -2.72
C VAL A 108 15.30 -3.77 -4.19
N TYR A 109 15.20 -2.48 -4.51
CA TYR A 109 15.37 -2.00 -5.88
C TYR A 109 16.76 -2.31 -6.42
N GLN A 110 17.81 -2.04 -5.66
CA GLN A 110 19.20 -2.31 -6.05
C GLN A 110 19.39 -3.81 -6.35
N ARG A 111 18.87 -4.68 -5.48
CA ARG A 111 19.05 -6.13 -5.61
C ARG A 111 18.23 -6.69 -6.78
N LEU A 112 16.96 -6.37 -6.87
CA LEU A 112 16.08 -6.85 -7.95
C LEU A 112 16.50 -6.33 -9.32
N SER A 113 16.92 -5.06 -9.44
CA SER A 113 17.39 -4.49 -10.71
C SER A 113 18.69 -5.13 -11.23
N GLY A 114 19.47 -5.79 -10.36
CA GLY A 114 20.64 -6.54 -10.76
C GLY A 114 20.35 -7.94 -11.30
N MET A 115 19.14 -8.44 -11.14
CA MET A 115 18.73 -9.78 -11.58
C MET A 115 18.35 -9.75 -13.07
N LYS A 116 18.85 -10.70 -13.87
CA LYS A 116 18.77 -10.65 -15.33
C LYS A 116 17.36 -10.76 -15.90
N ARG A 117 16.48 -11.49 -15.21
CA ARG A 117 15.10 -11.73 -15.66
C ARG A 117 14.09 -10.76 -15.07
N VAL A 118 14.52 -9.83 -14.21
CA VAL A 118 13.64 -8.94 -13.46
C VAL A 118 13.56 -7.57 -14.10
N HIS A 119 12.34 -7.07 -14.30
CA HIS A 119 12.06 -5.72 -14.76
C HIS A 119 11.22 -4.99 -13.71
N LEU A 120 11.78 -3.96 -13.12
CA LEU A 120 11.19 -3.20 -12.03
C LEU A 120 11.27 -1.70 -12.30
N ALA A 121 10.11 -1.01 -12.26
CA ALA A 121 10.08 0.44 -12.15
C ALA A 121 10.47 0.87 -10.72
N PHE A 122 11.17 2.00 -10.61
CA PHE A 122 11.55 2.52 -9.29
C PHE A 122 10.30 2.87 -8.47
N PRO A 123 10.10 2.30 -7.27
CA PRO A 123 8.91 2.56 -6.48
C PRO A 123 8.95 3.98 -5.87
N GLU A 124 7.98 4.82 -6.22
CA GLU A 124 7.91 6.21 -5.74
C GLU A 124 7.13 6.35 -4.43
N ALA A 125 6.27 5.37 -4.12
CA ALA A 125 5.38 5.41 -2.96
C ALA A 125 5.03 4.01 -2.43
N ALA A 126 4.30 3.97 -1.30
CA ALA A 126 3.89 2.78 -0.58
C ALA A 126 5.09 1.96 -0.07
N PHE A 127 4.96 0.66 0.01
CA PHE A 127 6.01 -0.25 0.47
C PHE A 127 6.03 -1.55 -0.34
N TYR A 128 5.77 -1.44 -1.65
CA TYR A 128 5.74 -2.57 -2.55
C TYR A 128 6.66 -2.36 -3.75
N ALA A 129 7.37 -3.42 -4.11
CA ALA A 129 7.99 -3.60 -5.40
C ALA A 129 7.09 -4.51 -6.25
N PHE A 130 6.62 -4.02 -7.40
CA PHE A 130 5.83 -4.79 -8.35
C PHE A 130 6.66 -4.96 -9.62
N PHE A 131 7.14 -6.16 -9.86
CA PHE A 131 8.14 -6.43 -10.88
C PHE A 131 7.74 -7.60 -11.77
N ARG A 132 8.11 -7.48 -13.04
CA ARG A 132 7.93 -8.54 -14.04
C ARG A 132 9.12 -9.50 -14.02
N VAL A 133 8.85 -10.78 -14.27
CA VAL A 133 9.88 -11.80 -14.43
C VAL A 133 9.76 -12.39 -15.84
N ASP A 134 10.82 -12.34 -16.63
CA ASP A 134 10.83 -12.85 -17.99
C ASP A 134 10.58 -14.37 -18.05
N GLY A 135 9.81 -14.79 -19.05
CA GLY A 135 9.47 -16.19 -19.29
C GLY A 135 8.46 -16.77 -18.29
N VAL A 136 7.73 -15.91 -17.57
CA VAL A 136 6.68 -16.32 -16.63
C VAL A 136 5.30 -16.00 -17.21
N ASP A 137 4.49 -17.03 -17.38
CA ASP A 137 3.10 -17.00 -17.85
C ASP A 137 2.10 -17.55 -16.81
N ASP A 138 2.60 -18.00 -15.64
CA ASP A 138 1.83 -18.39 -14.46
C ASP A 138 2.52 -17.84 -13.20
N SER A 139 2.14 -16.63 -12.80
CA SER A 139 2.69 -15.94 -11.65
C SER A 139 2.32 -16.61 -10.31
N LEU A 140 1.19 -17.34 -10.26
CA LEU A 140 0.80 -18.10 -9.07
C LEU A 140 1.70 -19.33 -8.87
N ALA A 141 1.97 -20.07 -9.94
CA ALA A 141 2.88 -21.22 -9.88
C ALA A 141 4.29 -20.78 -9.48
N LEU A 142 4.78 -19.66 -10.05
CA LEU A 142 6.08 -19.09 -9.66
C LEU A 142 6.11 -18.68 -8.18
N ALA A 143 5.09 -17.95 -7.70
CA ALA A 143 5.01 -17.50 -6.30
C ALA A 143 5.00 -18.68 -5.32
N ARG A 144 4.27 -19.77 -5.64
CA ARG A 144 4.25 -21.01 -4.85
C ARG A 144 5.62 -21.69 -4.84
N ARG A 145 6.25 -21.85 -5.99
CA ARG A 145 7.57 -22.45 -6.10
C ARG A 145 8.61 -21.68 -5.27
N ILE A 146 8.62 -20.35 -5.38
CA ILE A 146 9.51 -19.50 -4.58
C ILE A 146 9.25 -19.71 -3.09
N LEU A 147 7.99 -19.70 -2.65
CA LEU A 147 7.64 -19.93 -1.26
C LEU A 147 8.15 -21.29 -0.76
N ASP A 148 7.93 -22.35 -1.52
CA ASP A 148 8.31 -23.71 -1.15
C ASP A 148 9.84 -23.89 -1.08
N GLN A 149 10.58 -23.25 -1.98
CA GLN A 149 12.02 -23.41 -2.09
C GLN A 149 12.81 -22.47 -1.16
N THR A 150 12.29 -21.26 -0.95
CA THR A 150 13.04 -20.20 -0.27
C THR A 150 12.42 -19.74 1.04
N GLY A 151 11.16 -20.05 1.29
CA GLY A 151 10.39 -19.50 2.41
C GLY A 151 10.00 -18.03 2.25
N VAL A 152 10.25 -17.40 1.07
CA VAL A 152 9.92 -16.01 0.80
C VAL A 152 8.53 -15.91 0.15
N GLY A 153 7.59 -15.28 0.86
CA GLY A 153 6.22 -15.09 0.37
C GLY A 153 6.11 -13.87 -0.55
N LEU A 154 5.69 -14.09 -1.79
CA LEU A 154 5.39 -13.05 -2.77
C LEU A 154 3.93 -13.14 -3.21
N ALA A 155 3.30 -12.01 -3.51
CA ALA A 155 1.96 -12.03 -4.10
C ALA A 155 2.07 -12.18 -5.63
N PRO A 156 1.33 -13.14 -6.23
CA PRO A 156 1.31 -13.29 -7.68
C PRO A 156 0.61 -12.10 -8.33
N GLY A 157 1.14 -11.61 -9.44
CA GLY A 157 0.59 -10.45 -10.13
C GLY A 157 -0.81 -10.69 -10.68
N ALA A 158 -1.15 -11.91 -11.07
CA ALA A 158 -2.51 -12.29 -11.50
C ALA A 158 -3.59 -11.96 -10.44
N ALA A 159 -3.24 -11.93 -9.14
CA ALA A 159 -4.17 -11.51 -8.08
C ALA A 159 -4.61 -10.04 -8.18
N PHE A 160 -3.90 -9.22 -8.97
CA PHE A 160 -4.19 -7.80 -9.21
C PHE A 160 -4.87 -7.54 -10.57
N GLY A 161 -5.27 -8.59 -11.25
CA GLY A 161 -5.92 -8.55 -12.54
C GLY A 161 -5.10 -9.23 -13.65
N GLN A 162 -5.74 -9.50 -14.78
CA GLN A 162 -5.13 -10.23 -15.89
C GLN A 162 -3.86 -9.56 -16.42
N SER A 163 -3.79 -8.23 -16.42
CA SER A 163 -2.60 -7.47 -16.83
C SER A 163 -1.41 -7.62 -15.89
N GLY A 164 -1.62 -8.17 -14.70
CA GLY A 164 -0.56 -8.47 -13.73
C GLY A 164 0.10 -9.83 -13.95
N GLU A 165 -0.34 -10.61 -14.93
CA GLU A 165 0.29 -11.89 -15.22
C GLU A 165 1.76 -11.71 -15.63
N GLY A 166 2.63 -12.60 -15.15
CA GLY A 166 4.09 -12.47 -15.30
C GLY A 166 4.76 -11.55 -14.27
N TYR A 167 3.97 -10.92 -13.38
CA TYR A 167 4.47 -10.05 -12.30
C TYR A 167 4.42 -10.75 -10.94
N LEU A 168 5.27 -10.26 -10.04
CA LEU A 168 5.24 -10.57 -8.61
C LEU A 168 5.24 -9.27 -7.80
N ARG A 169 4.61 -9.29 -6.61
CA ARG A 169 4.66 -8.17 -5.66
C ARG A 169 5.37 -8.57 -4.39
N LEU A 170 6.42 -7.84 -4.05
CA LEU A 170 7.17 -7.93 -2.81
C LEU A 170 6.81 -6.76 -1.90
N CYS A 171 6.60 -7.02 -0.60
CA CYS A 171 6.47 -6.01 0.43
C CYS A 171 7.85 -5.74 1.06
N PHE A 172 8.30 -4.47 1.03
CA PHE A 172 9.58 -4.10 1.66
C PHE A 172 9.42 -3.39 3.01
N ALA A 173 8.23 -3.49 3.63
CA ALA A 173 7.99 -3.01 5.00
C ALA A 173 8.54 -4.01 6.04
N ALA A 174 9.84 -4.23 6.02
CA ALA A 174 10.55 -5.13 6.93
C ALA A 174 11.92 -4.54 7.31
N THR A 175 12.62 -5.18 8.23
CA THR A 175 13.98 -4.74 8.61
C THR A 175 14.97 -4.96 7.46
N PRO A 176 16.04 -4.15 7.37
CA PRO A 176 17.07 -4.34 6.34
C PRO A 176 17.67 -5.75 6.32
N ASP A 177 17.90 -6.35 7.49
CA ASP A 177 18.44 -7.70 7.59
C ASP A 177 17.47 -8.76 7.02
N THR A 178 16.17 -8.64 7.34
CA THR A 178 15.13 -9.51 6.77
C THR A 178 15.03 -9.35 5.25
N LEU A 179 15.13 -8.13 4.76
CA LEU A 179 15.09 -7.87 3.31
C LEU A 179 16.34 -8.40 2.61
N SER A 180 17.53 -8.23 3.21
CA SER A 180 18.77 -8.76 2.66
C SER A 180 18.74 -10.28 2.55
N ASP A 181 18.35 -10.97 3.63
CA ASP A 181 18.20 -12.43 3.63
C ASP A 181 17.18 -12.92 2.58
N ALA A 182 16.05 -12.22 2.46
CA ALA A 182 15.05 -12.52 1.43
C ALA A 182 15.62 -12.34 0.01
N MET A 183 16.39 -11.29 -0.24
CA MET A 183 17.02 -11.06 -1.55
C MET A 183 18.05 -12.15 -1.88
N ASP A 184 18.86 -12.57 -0.91
CA ASP A 184 19.85 -13.64 -1.09
C ASP A 184 19.19 -14.98 -1.48
N ARG A 185 18.03 -15.26 -0.90
CA ARG A 185 17.25 -16.49 -1.22
C ARG A 185 16.51 -16.37 -2.56
N LEU A 186 16.07 -15.17 -2.97
CA LEU A 186 15.36 -14.96 -4.22
C LEU A 186 16.28 -14.94 -5.45
N GLU A 187 17.51 -14.51 -5.30
CA GLU A 187 18.43 -14.34 -6.41
C GLU A 187 18.62 -15.61 -7.28
N PRO A 188 18.79 -16.83 -6.73
CA PRO A 188 18.87 -18.06 -7.54
C PRO A 188 17.60 -18.38 -8.34
N GLU A 189 16.45 -17.96 -7.84
CA GLU A 189 15.14 -18.24 -8.44
C GLU A 189 14.76 -17.27 -9.56
N LEU A 190 15.36 -16.06 -9.55
CA LEU A 190 15.02 -14.95 -10.42
C LEU A 190 16.11 -14.58 -11.44
N ASN A 191 17.28 -15.21 -11.38
CA ASN A 191 18.37 -15.03 -12.36
C ASN A 191 18.30 -15.96 -13.57
#